data_9e521d758c8124fd315d64dd7c0d8246
#
_entry.id   9e521d758c8124fd315d64dd7c0d8246
#
_cell.length_a   1.000
_cell.length_b   1.000
_cell.length_c   1.000
_cell.angle_alpha   90.00
_cell.angle_beta   90.00
_cell.angle_gamma   90.00
#
_symmetry.space_group_name_H-M   'P 1'
#
loop_
_entity.id
_entity.type
_entity.pdbx_description
1 polymer ?
#
loop_
_entity_poly.entity_id
_entity_poly.type
_entity_poly.pdbx_seq_one_letter_code
_entity_poly.pdbx_strand_id
1 'polypeptide(L)'
;MKDVRIIDLPKVEDDRGNLSFLQNSVEIPFDIKRVYWVYDVPGGEQRGGHAYETMQELIIALSGSFDVVLFDGKEEKKYTLNRSYYGLYVPKM
;
A
#
# COMPACT_ATOMS: atom_id res chain seq x y z
N MET A 1 -3.00 -4.34 15.28
CA MET A 1 -2.00 -4.52 14.20
C MET A 1 -0.90 -3.50 14.39
N LYS A 2 0.15 -3.96 14.96
CA LYS A 2 1.28 -3.10 15.30
C LYS A 2 2.05 -2.72 14.03
N ASP A 3 2.40 -1.44 13.94
CA ASP A 3 3.22 -0.86 12.87
C ASP A 3 2.58 -0.82 11.48
N VAL A 4 1.34 -1.25 11.32
CA VAL A 4 0.59 -1.00 10.08
C VAL A 4 0.24 0.48 10.04
N ARG A 5 0.59 1.17 8.96
CA ARG A 5 0.34 2.60 8.88
C ARG A 5 0.37 3.11 7.44
N ILE A 6 -0.25 4.25 7.24
CA ILE A 6 -0.13 5.00 6.00
C ILE A 6 1.15 5.83 6.06
N ILE A 7 1.97 5.69 5.04
CA ILE A 7 3.17 6.52 4.86
C ILE A 7 2.86 7.52 3.76
N ASP A 8 2.96 8.80 4.06
CA ASP A 8 2.82 9.86 3.06
C ASP A 8 4.12 9.92 2.27
N LEU A 9 4.05 9.54 1.00
CA LEU A 9 5.22 9.60 0.12
C LEU A 9 5.51 11.03 -0.31
N PRO A 10 6.78 11.37 -0.57
CA PRO A 10 7.12 12.69 -1.08
C PRO A 10 6.35 12.99 -2.36
N LYS A 11 5.94 14.23 -2.51
CA LYS A 11 5.15 14.67 -3.63
C LYS A 11 5.76 15.94 -4.23
N VAL A 12 6.10 15.88 -5.50
CA VAL A 12 6.57 17.01 -6.27
C VAL A 12 5.38 17.51 -7.08
N GLU A 13 4.90 18.71 -6.75
CA GLU A 13 3.74 19.30 -7.42
C GLU A 13 4.20 20.17 -8.58
N ASP A 14 3.52 20.06 -9.71
CA ASP A 14 3.87 20.76 -10.94
C ASP A 14 2.60 20.94 -11.77
N ASP A 15 2.53 22.00 -12.56
CA ASP A 15 1.39 22.26 -13.45
C ASP A 15 1.16 21.14 -14.46
N ARG A 16 2.18 20.38 -14.77
CA ARG A 16 2.13 19.23 -15.70
C ARG A 16 1.66 17.95 -15.03
N GLY A 17 1.42 17.98 -13.71
CA GLY A 17 1.06 16.82 -12.91
C GLY A 17 2.00 16.67 -11.73
N ASN A 18 1.68 15.74 -10.85
CA ASN A 18 2.45 15.52 -9.63
C ASN A 18 3.26 14.24 -9.75
N LEU A 19 4.38 14.19 -9.04
CA LEU A 19 5.25 13.02 -9.00
C LEU A 19 5.46 12.62 -7.55
N SER A 20 5.35 11.32 -7.27
CA SER A 20 5.73 10.75 -5.99
C SER A 20 6.75 9.65 -6.22
N PHE A 21 7.56 9.39 -5.21
CA PHE A 21 8.62 8.40 -5.31
C PHE A 21 8.88 7.74 -3.97
N LEU A 22 9.58 6.61 -4.03
CA LEU A 22 10.07 5.93 -2.85
C LEU A 22 11.41 5.27 -3.17
N GLN A 23 12.19 5.04 -2.14
CA GLN A 23 13.51 4.44 -2.26
C GLN A 23 13.69 3.42 -1.15
N ASN A 24 14.48 2.40 -1.42
CA ASN A 24 14.79 1.36 -0.44
C ASN A 24 15.32 1.98 0.84
N SER A 25 14.67 1.65 1.97
CA SER A 25 15.10 2.06 3.31
C SER A 25 15.24 3.56 3.51
N VAL A 26 14.59 4.37 2.67
CA VAL A 26 14.54 5.83 2.82
C VAL A 26 13.13 6.25 3.19
N GLU A 27 12.19 6.29 2.23
CA GLU A 27 10.79 6.61 2.51
C GLU A 27 10.05 5.44 3.13
N ILE A 28 10.49 4.22 2.85
CA ILE A 28 9.90 3.00 3.39
C ILE A 28 10.94 2.25 4.23
N PRO A 29 10.53 1.49 5.25
CA PRO A 29 11.46 0.86 6.19
C PRO A 29 11.98 -0.51 5.74
N PHE A 30 12.12 -0.75 4.43
CA PHE A 30 12.63 -2.02 3.93
C PHE A 30 13.18 -1.87 2.52
N ASP A 31 13.92 -2.88 2.07
CA ASP A 31 14.41 -2.98 0.70
C ASP A 31 13.41 -3.75 -0.15
N ILE A 32 13.09 -3.19 -1.31
CA ILE A 32 12.14 -3.78 -2.24
C ILE A 32 12.79 -4.99 -2.92
N LYS A 33 12.12 -6.13 -2.85
CA LYS A 33 12.56 -7.36 -3.53
C LYS A 33 11.74 -7.64 -4.78
N ARG A 34 10.51 -7.16 -4.83
CA ARG A 34 9.61 -7.38 -5.96
C ARG A 34 8.62 -6.23 -6.04
N VAL A 35 8.29 -5.83 -7.26
CA VAL A 35 7.23 -4.87 -7.52
C VAL A 35 6.20 -5.56 -8.42
N TYR A 36 4.93 -5.43 -8.08
CA TYR A 36 3.85 -5.91 -8.93
C TYR A 36 2.67 -4.96 -8.82
N TRP A 37 1.78 -5.04 -9.79
CA TRP A 37 0.57 -4.22 -9.77
C TRP A 37 -0.61 -5.05 -10.27
N VAL A 38 -1.79 -4.67 -9.82
CA VAL A 38 -3.05 -5.33 -10.17
C VAL A 38 -3.88 -4.34 -10.96
N TYR A 39 -4.48 -4.79 -12.03
CA TYR A 39 -5.27 -3.92 -12.89
C TYR A 39 -6.44 -4.72 -13.50
N ASP A 40 -7.40 -3.99 -14.08
CA ASP A 40 -8.58 -4.58 -14.72
C ASP A 40 -9.40 -5.46 -13.76
N VAL A 41 -9.44 -5.10 -12.49
CA VAL A 41 -10.27 -5.79 -11.51
C VAL A 41 -11.69 -5.26 -11.64
N PRO A 42 -12.70 -6.12 -11.90
CA PRO A 42 -14.09 -5.66 -11.97
C PRO A 42 -14.54 -5.00 -10.68
N GLY A 43 -15.39 -4.00 -10.78
CA GLY A 43 -15.91 -3.30 -9.63
C GLY A 43 -16.63 -4.25 -8.69
N GLY A 44 -16.38 -4.09 -7.38
CA GLY A 44 -16.96 -4.94 -6.36
C GLY A 44 -16.24 -6.25 -6.11
N GLU A 45 -15.24 -6.58 -6.92
CA GLU A 45 -14.48 -7.81 -6.73
C GLU A 45 -13.45 -7.67 -5.65
N GLN A 46 -13.16 -8.77 -4.98
CA GLN A 46 -12.10 -8.85 -3.97
C GLN A 46 -10.95 -9.68 -4.51
N ARG A 47 -9.76 -9.33 -4.06
CA ARG A 47 -8.55 -10.02 -4.45
C ARG A 47 -7.62 -10.09 -3.26
N GLY A 48 -6.85 -11.18 -3.14
CA GLY A 48 -5.90 -11.38 -2.05
C GLY A 48 -6.40 -12.42 -1.07
N GLY A 49 -6.27 -12.15 0.23
CA GLY A 49 -6.64 -13.11 1.26
C GLY A 49 -5.47 -13.89 1.79
N HIS A 50 -4.28 -13.33 1.70
CA HIS A 50 -3.04 -13.98 2.16
C HIS A 50 -2.63 -13.46 3.52
N ALA A 51 -2.02 -14.35 4.30
CA ALA A 51 -1.32 -13.96 5.52
C ALA A 51 0.15 -13.73 5.18
N TYR A 52 0.69 -12.57 5.54
CA TYR A 52 2.08 -12.22 5.25
C TYR A 52 2.91 -12.35 6.51
N GLU A 53 3.26 -13.59 6.86
CA GLU A 53 4.06 -13.85 8.07
C GLU A 53 5.53 -13.48 7.92
N THR A 54 6.04 -13.54 6.70
CA THR A 54 7.47 -13.36 6.44
C THR A 54 7.79 -12.19 5.49
N MET A 55 6.78 -11.50 4.98
CA MET A 55 6.95 -10.47 3.97
C MET A 55 6.53 -9.12 4.50
N GLN A 56 7.22 -8.09 4.05
CA GLN A 56 6.80 -6.70 4.21
C GLN A 56 6.26 -6.20 2.88
N GLU A 57 5.30 -5.28 2.94
CA GLU A 57 4.63 -4.82 1.74
C GLU A 57 4.29 -3.35 1.84
N LEU A 58 4.34 -2.66 0.72
CA LEU A 58 3.80 -1.31 0.58
C LEU A 58 2.76 -1.32 -0.53
N ILE A 59 1.55 -0.86 -0.24
CA ILE A 59 0.42 -0.90 -1.16
C ILE A 59 0.04 0.53 -1.51
N ILE A 60 -0.09 0.82 -2.81
CA ILE A 60 -0.41 2.15 -3.32
C ILE A 60 -1.55 2.03 -4.33
N ALA A 61 -2.51 2.95 -4.26
CA ALA A 61 -3.52 3.10 -5.30
C ALA A 61 -3.01 4.10 -6.34
N LEU A 62 -2.53 3.60 -7.47
CA LEU A 62 -2.01 4.46 -8.53
C LEU A 62 -3.13 5.23 -9.23
N SER A 63 -4.35 4.70 -9.24
CA SER A 63 -5.53 5.38 -9.75
C SER A 63 -6.75 4.89 -9.00
N GLY A 64 -7.80 5.72 -8.95
CA GLY A 64 -9.05 5.36 -8.29
C GLY A 64 -8.88 5.18 -6.79
N SER A 65 -9.66 4.27 -6.23
CA SER A 65 -9.60 3.96 -4.80
C SER A 65 -9.99 2.52 -4.55
N PHE A 66 -9.45 1.96 -3.46
CA PHE A 66 -9.86 0.65 -3.00
C PHE A 66 -9.60 0.54 -1.50
N ASP A 67 -10.23 -0.44 -0.89
CA ASP A 67 -10.04 -0.74 0.52
C ASP A 67 -9.12 -1.95 0.67
N VAL A 68 -8.20 -1.86 1.61
CA VAL A 68 -7.38 -2.98 2.04
C VAL A 68 -7.88 -3.43 3.40
N VAL A 69 -8.26 -4.69 3.49
CA VAL A 69 -8.74 -5.27 4.74
C VAL A 69 -7.66 -6.22 5.26
N LEU A 70 -7.18 -5.96 6.46
CA LEU A 70 -6.17 -6.77 7.12
C LEU A 70 -6.77 -7.47 8.33
N PHE A 71 -6.37 -8.72 8.52
CA PHE A 71 -6.82 -9.54 9.63
C PHE A 71 -5.61 -10.27 10.21
N ASP A 72 -5.40 -10.15 11.52
CA ASP A 72 -4.24 -10.72 12.20
C ASP A 72 -4.58 -11.96 13.05
N GLY A 73 -5.78 -12.50 12.89
CA GLY A 73 -6.28 -13.61 13.70
C GLY A 73 -7.14 -13.18 14.87
N LYS A 74 -7.12 -11.90 15.22
CA LYS A 74 -7.89 -11.35 16.33
C LYS A 74 -8.71 -10.13 15.93
N GLU A 75 -8.11 -9.19 15.23
CA GLU A 75 -8.80 -7.98 14.81
C GLU A 75 -8.71 -7.79 13.30
N GLU A 76 -9.68 -7.08 12.78
CA GLU A 76 -9.76 -6.73 11.38
C GLU A 76 -9.74 -5.21 11.27
N LYS A 77 -8.94 -4.68 10.36
CA LYS A 77 -8.89 -3.26 10.07
C LYS A 77 -8.98 -3.01 8.58
N LYS A 78 -9.68 -1.94 8.23
CA LYS A 78 -9.85 -1.52 6.85
C LYS A 78 -9.14 -0.19 6.63
N TYR A 79 -8.36 -0.13 5.56
CA TYR A 79 -7.66 1.08 5.14
C TYR A 79 -8.12 1.44 3.75
N THR A 80 -8.54 2.68 3.55
CA THR A 80 -8.96 3.17 2.24
C THR A 80 -7.79 3.89 1.58
N LEU A 81 -7.39 3.42 0.40
CA LEU A 81 -6.33 4.03 -0.39
C LEU A 81 -6.97 4.75 -1.57
N ASN A 82 -6.89 6.07 -1.56
CA ASN A 82 -7.54 6.92 -2.54
C ASN A 82 -6.64 8.05 -3.05
N ARG A 83 -5.36 7.99 -2.79
CA ARG A 83 -4.37 8.96 -3.27
C ARG A 83 -3.09 8.24 -3.66
N SER A 84 -2.50 8.65 -4.77
CA SER A 84 -1.29 7.99 -5.29
C SER A 84 -0.06 8.20 -4.42
N TYR A 85 -0.09 9.13 -3.48
CA TYR A 85 1.02 9.36 -2.55
C TYR A 85 0.79 8.72 -1.18
N TYR A 86 -0.27 7.93 -1.00
CA TYR A 86 -0.47 7.15 0.22
C TYR A 86 0.07 5.74 0.02
N GLY A 87 1.06 5.37 0.83
CA GLY A 87 1.55 4.01 0.86
C GLY A 87 1.12 3.33 2.14
N LEU A 88 0.34 2.26 2.06
CA LEU A 88 0.01 1.45 3.23
C LEU A 88 1.16 0.49 3.49
N TYR A 89 1.85 0.70 4.59
CA TYR A 89 2.92 -0.19 5.03
C TYR A 89 2.33 -1.33 5.86
N VAL A 90 2.60 -2.56 5.42
CA VAL A 90 2.19 -3.77 6.11
C VAL A 90 3.45 -4.52 6.50
N PRO A 91 3.80 -4.55 7.79
CA PRO A 91 4.98 -5.30 8.26
C PRO A 91 4.70 -6.80 8.25
N LYS A 92 5.70 -7.56 8.61
CA LYS A 92 5.53 -9.00 8.87
C LYS A 92 4.50 -9.18 9.98
N MET A 93 3.55 -10.05 9.75
CA MET A 93 2.46 -10.31 10.70
C MET A 93 2.40 -11.75 11.14
#